data_d667294f20c7c87ed6f9ce2f10547f48
#
_entry.id   d667294f20c7c87ed6f9ce2f10547f48
#
_cell.length_a   1.000
_cell.length_b   1.000
_cell.length_c   1.000
_cell.angle_alpha   90.00
_cell.angle_beta   90.00
_cell.angle_gamma   90.00
#
_symmetry.space_group_name_H-M   'P 1'
#
loop_
_entity.id
_entity.type
_entity.pdbx_description
1 polymer ?
#
loop_
_entity_poly.entity_id
_entity_poly.type
_entity_poly.pdbx_seq_one_letter_code
_entity_poly.pdbx_strand_id
1 'polypeptide(L)'
;YFSNAAEARAEIDALVKEVNSILEPVRGRNFVVFHDAYQYFETSFDFPAAGAISLGDASDPSAARIAEIQDRVKDQGINCVLSEPQYNPNIVATVLSGTDAKTGVIDPLGANLEPGSNLYRDLIRNMAKSLAGCL
;
A
#
# COMPACT_ATOMS: atom_id res chain seq x y z
N TYR A 1 1.43 17.84 -29.30
CA TYR A 1 1.19 16.40 -29.05
C TYR A 1 2.47 15.74 -28.51
N PHE A 2 3.54 15.71 -29.31
CA PHE A 2 4.81 15.08 -28.91
C PHE A 2 5.46 15.78 -27.72
N SER A 3 5.37 17.11 -27.63
CA SER A 3 5.87 17.90 -26.50
C SER A 3 5.19 17.48 -25.18
N ASN A 4 3.87 17.42 -25.17
CA ASN A 4 3.10 17.03 -23.98
C ASN A 4 3.43 15.60 -23.53
N ALA A 5 3.63 14.68 -24.47
CA ALA A 5 4.04 13.32 -24.15
C ALA A 5 5.45 13.26 -23.55
N ALA A 6 6.38 14.06 -24.08
CA ALA A 6 7.74 14.15 -23.55
C ALA A 6 7.76 14.74 -22.14
N GLU A 7 6.98 15.79 -21.90
CA GLU A 7 6.83 16.41 -20.58
C GLU A 7 6.23 15.41 -19.55
N ALA A 8 5.14 14.74 -19.91
CA ALA A 8 4.51 13.74 -19.05
C ALA A 8 5.47 12.59 -18.69
N ARG A 9 6.27 12.12 -19.64
CA ARG A 9 7.29 11.11 -19.37
C ARG A 9 8.36 11.61 -18.42
N ALA A 10 8.85 12.83 -18.60
CA ALA A 10 9.85 13.42 -17.71
C ALA A 10 9.31 13.58 -16.28
N GLU A 11 8.02 13.96 -16.14
CA GLU A 11 7.37 14.06 -14.84
C GLU A 11 7.22 12.68 -14.16
N ILE A 12 6.88 11.64 -14.92
CA ILE A 12 6.80 10.27 -14.38
C ILE A 12 8.19 9.75 -13.99
N ASP A 13 9.21 10.00 -14.79
CA ASP A 13 10.59 9.62 -14.48
C ASP A 13 11.08 10.30 -13.18
N ALA A 14 10.70 11.57 -12.97
CA ALA A 14 10.98 12.29 -11.73
C ALA A 14 10.23 11.67 -10.53
N LEU A 15 8.96 11.33 -10.72
CA LEU A 15 8.14 10.66 -9.70
C LEU A 15 8.73 9.30 -9.31
N VAL A 16 9.19 8.51 -10.26
CA VAL A 16 9.83 7.20 -9.97
C VAL A 16 11.06 7.39 -9.08
N LYS A 17 11.89 8.38 -9.35
CA LYS A 17 13.05 8.70 -8.50
C LYS A 17 12.64 9.15 -7.10
N GLU A 18 11.63 10.01 -7.00
CA GLU A 18 11.07 10.47 -5.73
C GLU A 18 10.54 9.30 -4.90
N VAL A 19 9.71 8.43 -5.48
CA VAL A 19 9.15 7.26 -4.79
C VAL A 19 10.24 6.32 -4.30
N ASN A 20 11.23 6.01 -5.13
CA ASN A 20 12.37 5.20 -4.69
C ASN A 20 13.11 5.82 -3.50
N SER A 21 13.30 7.15 -3.50
CA SER A 21 13.92 7.85 -2.38
C SER A 21 13.09 7.79 -1.11
N ILE A 22 11.76 7.86 -1.21
CA ILE A 22 10.84 7.72 -0.08
C ILE A 22 10.89 6.31 0.51
N LEU A 23 10.94 5.28 -0.33
CA LEU A 23 10.91 3.88 0.09
C LEU A 23 12.28 3.35 0.54
N GLU A 24 13.38 3.96 0.14
CA GLU A 24 14.73 3.47 0.42
C GLU A 24 15.00 3.21 1.92
N PRO A 25 14.63 4.09 2.86
CA PRO A 25 14.89 3.86 4.29
C PRO A 25 14.13 2.67 4.89
N VAL A 26 13.09 2.20 4.24
CA VAL A 26 12.20 1.15 4.75
C VAL A 26 12.26 -0.15 3.92
N ARG A 27 13.19 -0.23 2.97
CA ARG A 27 13.40 -1.46 2.20
C ARG A 27 13.76 -2.63 3.12
N GLY A 28 13.23 -3.80 2.77
CA GLY A 28 13.43 -5.02 3.54
C GLY A 28 12.53 -5.15 4.78
N ARG A 29 11.68 -4.16 5.06
CA ARG A 29 10.64 -4.28 6.07
C ARG A 29 9.39 -4.93 5.48
N ASN A 30 8.69 -5.71 6.30
CA ASN A 30 7.56 -6.51 5.88
C ASN A 30 6.24 -5.81 6.19
N PHE A 31 5.32 -5.82 5.24
CA PHE A 31 3.96 -5.29 5.42
C PHE A 31 2.92 -6.21 4.78
N VAL A 32 1.69 -6.07 5.25
CA VAL A 32 0.50 -6.73 4.72
C VAL A 32 -0.48 -5.65 4.25
N VAL A 33 -1.10 -5.85 3.11
CA VAL A 33 -2.15 -4.98 2.56
C VAL A 33 -3.54 -5.52 2.86
N PHE A 34 -4.58 -4.67 2.81
CA PHE A 34 -5.94 -5.14 3.03
C PHE A 34 -6.40 -6.06 1.90
N HIS A 35 -6.27 -5.64 0.64
CA HIS A 35 -6.55 -6.49 -0.52
C HIS A 35 -5.42 -6.44 -1.54
N ASP A 36 -5.35 -7.43 -2.42
CA ASP A 36 -4.26 -7.61 -3.39
C ASP A 36 -4.47 -6.73 -4.63
N ALA A 37 -4.27 -5.42 -4.48
CA ALA A 37 -4.48 -4.43 -5.54
C ALA A 37 -3.20 -3.68 -5.95
N TYR A 38 -2.06 -3.99 -5.36
CA TYR A 38 -0.84 -3.18 -5.47
C TYR A 38 0.24 -3.77 -6.37
N GLN A 39 -0.04 -4.84 -7.07
CA GLN A 39 0.91 -5.63 -7.84
C GLN A 39 1.78 -4.80 -8.81
N TYR A 40 1.20 -3.81 -9.49
CA TYR A 40 1.97 -2.94 -10.38
C TYR A 40 2.90 -2.00 -9.62
N PHE A 41 2.46 -1.46 -8.50
CA PHE A 41 3.30 -0.64 -7.62
C PHE A 41 4.45 -1.47 -7.05
N GLU A 42 4.14 -2.63 -6.49
CA GLU A 42 5.12 -3.56 -5.92
C GLU A 42 6.21 -3.94 -6.93
N THR A 43 5.79 -4.27 -8.16
CA THR A 43 6.72 -4.64 -9.23
C THR A 43 7.54 -3.44 -9.71
N SER A 44 6.92 -2.27 -9.88
CA SER A 44 7.59 -1.07 -10.40
C SER A 44 8.66 -0.53 -9.47
N PHE A 45 8.48 -0.71 -8.15
CA PHE A 45 9.39 -0.17 -7.13
C PHE A 45 10.17 -1.24 -6.37
N ASP A 46 10.05 -2.51 -6.78
CA ASP A 46 10.66 -3.65 -6.08
C ASP A 46 10.37 -3.60 -4.57
N PHE A 47 9.07 -3.52 -4.25
CA PHE A 47 8.58 -3.34 -2.88
C PHE A 47 7.38 -4.26 -2.61
N PRO A 48 7.59 -5.59 -2.56
CA PRO A 48 6.52 -6.57 -2.47
C PRO A 48 5.88 -6.63 -1.09
N ALA A 49 4.55 -6.74 -1.06
CA ALA A 49 3.82 -7.06 0.16
C ALA A 49 4.07 -8.52 0.57
N ALA A 50 4.10 -8.77 1.88
CA ALA A 50 4.20 -10.13 2.43
C ALA A 50 2.88 -10.92 2.31
N GLY A 51 1.77 -10.24 2.04
CA GLY A 51 0.47 -10.84 1.84
C GLY A 51 -0.67 -9.84 1.86
N ALA A 52 -1.89 -10.34 1.64
CA ALA A 52 -3.13 -9.57 1.70
C ALA A 52 -4.14 -10.24 2.64
N ILE A 53 -4.94 -9.43 3.35
CA ILE A 53 -5.99 -9.93 4.25
C ILE A 53 -7.11 -10.54 3.42
N SER A 54 -7.65 -9.78 2.46
CA SER A 54 -8.66 -10.23 1.53
C SER A 54 -8.03 -10.60 0.19
N LEU A 55 -8.52 -11.68 -0.42
CA LEU A 55 -8.09 -12.15 -1.74
C LEU A 55 -8.93 -11.59 -2.88
N GLY A 56 -9.94 -10.76 -2.57
CA GLY A 56 -10.82 -10.15 -3.57
C GLY A 56 -11.63 -9.00 -3.01
N ASP A 57 -12.21 -8.21 -3.89
CA ASP A 57 -12.89 -6.95 -3.55
C ASP A 57 -14.34 -7.16 -3.08
N ALA A 58 -14.90 -8.35 -3.27
CA ALA A 58 -16.35 -8.57 -3.21
C ALA A 58 -16.85 -9.15 -1.88
N SER A 59 -15.97 -9.55 -0.95
CA SER A 59 -16.38 -10.18 0.29
C SER A 59 -15.40 -9.94 1.44
N ASP A 60 -15.94 -9.81 2.65
CA ASP A 60 -15.12 -9.79 3.85
C ASP A 60 -14.33 -11.10 4.01
N PRO A 61 -13.11 -11.05 4.55
CA PRO A 61 -12.33 -12.25 4.80
C PRO A 61 -13.03 -13.15 5.84
N SER A 62 -12.94 -14.46 5.66
CA SER A 62 -13.45 -15.42 6.62
C SER A 62 -12.65 -15.38 7.94
N ALA A 63 -13.27 -15.87 9.03
CA ALA A 63 -12.58 -15.97 10.32
C ALA A 63 -11.30 -16.83 10.24
N ALA A 64 -11.30 -17.88 9.42
CA ALA A 64 -10.13 -18.72 9.17
C ALA A 64 -9.00 -17.92 8.46
N ARG A 65 -9.38 -17.08 7.50
CA ARG A 65 -8.43 -16.22 6.81
C ARG A 65 -7.83 -15.17 7.74
N ILE A 66 -8.64 -14.56 8.61
CA ILE A 66 -8.15 -13.60 9.61
C ILE A 66 -7.14 -14.27 10.55
N ALA A 67 -7.44 -15.47 11.05
CA ALA A 67 -6.52 -16.22 11.89
C ALA A 67 -5.20 -16.56 11.18
N GLU A 68 -5.26 -16.99 9.93
CA GLU A 68 -4.06 -17.25 9.10
C GLU A 68 -3.18 -16.00 8.98
N ILE A 69 -3.79 -14.84 8.72
CA ILE A 69 -3.03 -13.58 8.60
C ILE A 69 -2.48 -13.13 9.96
N GLN A 70 -3.21 -13.31 11.06
CA GLN A 70 -2.69 -13.04 12.42
C GLN A 70 -1.44 -13.86 12.71
N ASP A 71 -1.44 -15.15 12.38
CA ASP A 71 -0.30 -16.03 12.57
C ASP A 71 0.87 -15.56 11.68
N ARG A 72 0.60 -15.22 10.44
CA ARG A 72 1.61 -14.68 9.52
C ARG A 72 2.23 -13.38 10.03
N VAL A 73 1.42 -12.46 10.56
CA VAL A 73 1.91 -11.20 11.15
C VAL A 73 2.89 -11.46 12.28
N LYS A 74 2.60 -12.44 13.14
CA LYS A 74 3.46 -12.84 14.26
C LYS A 74 4.73 -13.53 13.79
N ASP A 75 4.59 -14.52 12.90
CA ASP A 75 5.69 -15.43 12.53
C ASP A 75 6.68 -14.80 11.56
N GLN A 76 6.25 -13.89 10.70
CA GLN A 76 7.09 -13.27 9.67
C GLN A 76 7.61 -11.87 10.04
N GLY A 77 7.39 -11.41 11.27
CA GLY A 77 7.87 -10.12 11.71
C GLY A 77 7.28 -8.96 10.87
N ILE A 78 5.97 -9.00 10.63
CA ILE A 78 5.28 -7.95 9.91
C ILE A 78 5.31 -6.65 10.71
N ASN A 79 5.81 -5.59 10.11
CA ASN A 79 5.96 -4.29 10.77
C ASN A 79 4.70 -3.42 10.65
N CYS A 80 3.97 -3.56 9.54
CA CYS A 80 2.82 -2.74 9.20
C CYS A 80 1.70 -3.55 8.55
N VAL A 81 0.46 -3.29 8.94
CA VAL A 81 -0.74 -3.76 8.25
C VAL A 81 -1.50 -2.54 7.72
N LEU A 82 -1.66 -2.47 6.40
CA LEU A 82 -2.29 -1.33 5.73
C LEU A 82 -3.78 -1.55 5.59
N SER A 83 -4.56 -0.57 6.04
CA SER A 83 -5.98 -0.45 5.79
C SER A 83 -6.25 0.47 4.59
N GLU A 84 -7.48 0.46 4.10
CA GLU A 84 -7.95 1.32 3.02
C GLU A 84 -9.22 2.04 3.43
N PRO A 85 -9.43 3.30 2.97
CA PRO A 85 -10.64 4.07 3.31
C PRO A 85 -11.95 3.41 2.89
N GLN A 86 -11.88 2.51 1.90
CA GLN A 86 -13.04 1.84 1.30
C GLN A 86 -13.54 0.63 2.10
N TYR A 87 -12.75 0.15 3.07
CA TYR A 87 -13.04 -1.08 3.82
C TYR A 87 -13.22 -0.83 5.32
N ASN A 88 -13.83 -1.82 5.98
CA ASN A 88 -14.09 -1.76 7.41
C ASN A 88 -12.78 -1.81 8.24
N PRO A 89 -12.42 -0.76 8.97
CA PRO A 89 -11.18 -0.71 9.75
C PRO A 89 -11.14 -1.73 10.90
N ASN A 90 -12.28 -2.25 11.35
CA ASN A 90 -12.34 -3.23 12.42
C ASN A 90 -11.69 -4.56 12.05
N ILE A 91 -11.67 -4.91 10.76
CA ILE A 91 -11.00 -6.12 10.27
C ILE A 91 -9.49 -6.01 10.51
N VAL A 92 -8.90 -4.87 10.18
CA VAL A 92 -7.47 -4.61 10.41
C VAL A 92 -7.17 -4.61 11.91
N ALA A 93 -8.01 -3.97 12.73
CA ALA A 93 -7.85 -3.99 14.19
C ALA A 93 -7.88 -5.42 14.76
N THR A 94 -8.74 -6.28 14.22
CA THR A 94 -8.80 -7.70 14.61
C THR A 94 -7.51 -8.43 14.22
N VAL A 95 -7.01 -8.23 13.01
CA VAL A 95 -5.74 -8.84 12.54
C VAL A 95 -4.56 -8.40 13.41
N LEU A 96 -4.54 -7.15 13.84
CA LEU A 96 -3.47 -6.60 14.69
C LEU A 96 -3.53 -7.05 16.15
N SER A 97 -4.66 -7.59 16.61
CA SER A 97 -4.86 -8.00 18.00
C SER A 97 -3.77 -8.99 18.45
N GLY A 98 -3.05 -8.64 19.52
CA GLY A 98 -1.97 -9.46 20.06
C GLY A 98 -0.68 -9.45 19.21
N THR A 99 -0.48 -8.45 18.36
CA THR A 99 0.74 -8.22 17.59
C THR A 99 1.32 -6.84 17.90
N ASP A 100 2.61 -6.65 17.58
CA ASP A 100 3.30 -5.35 17.69
C ASP A 100 3.31 -4.56 16.37
N ALA A 101 2.64 -5.06 15.33
CA ALA A 101 2.57 -4.41 14.03
C ALA A 101 1.77 -3.10 14.11
N LYS A 102 2.21 -2.11 13.38
CA LYS A 102 1.51 -0.83 13.24
C LYS A 102 0.41 -0.91 12.19
N THR A 103 -0.50 0.04 12.22
CA THR A 103 -1.45 0.25 11.13
C THR A 103 -1.16 1.56 10.41
N GLY A 104 -1.33 1.55 9.10
CA GLY A 104 -1.33 2.72 8.24
C GLY A 104 -2.55 2.69 7.32
N VAL A 105 -2.81 3.81 6.66
CA VAL A 105 -3.87 3.92 5.65
C VAL A 105 -3.22 4.16 4.30
N ILE A 106 -3.54 3.32 3.32
CA ILE A 106 -3.16 3.48 1.92
C ILE A 106 -4.43 3.61 1.07
N ASP A 107 -4.46 4.57 0.18
CA ASP A 107 -5.62 4.82 -0.67
C ASP A 107 -5.26 4.66 -2.16
N PRO A 108 -5.59 3.52 -2.77
CA PRO A 108 -5.28 3.27 -4.18
C PRO A 108 -6.21 4.00 -5.16
N LEU A 109 -7.30 4.57 -4.67
CA LEU A 109 -8.29 5.28 -5.49
C LEU A 109 -8.14 6.81 -5.44
N GLY A 110 -7.44 7.34 -4.44
CA GLY A 110 -7.28 8.78 -4.26
C GLY A 110 -8.58 9.49 -3.86
N ALA A 111 -9.36 8.89 -2.95
CA ALA A 111 -10.67 9.37 -2.54
C ALA A 111 -10.68 10.84 -2.07
N ASN A 112 -9.57 11.30 -1.51
CA ASN A 112 -9.41 12.66 -1.01
C ASN A 112 -8.51 13.56 -1.89
N LEU A 113 -8.18 13.10 -3.10
CA LEU A 113 -7.37 13.87 -4.03
C LEU A 113 -8.25 14.67 -5.00
N GLU A 114 -7.83 15.90 -5.30
CA GLU A 114 -8.51 16.73 -6.28
C GLU A 114 -8.32 16.17 -7.70
N PRO A 115 -9.41 16.04 -8.49
CA PRO A 115 -9.31 15.62 -9.88
C PRO A 115 -8.48 16.61 -10.71
N GLY A 116 -7.65 16.10 -11.60
CA GLY A 116 -6.84 16.94 -12.48
C GLY A 116 -5.55 16.26 -12.94
N SER A 117 -4.69 17.04 -13.59
CA SER A 117 -3.44 16.57 -14.17
C SER A 117 -2.45 16.02 -13.14
N ASN A 118 -2.58 16.41 -11.89
CA ASN A 118 -1.68 16.00 -10.81
C ASN A 118 -2.17 14.75 -10.06
N LEU A 119 -3.45 14.37 -10.21
CA LEU A 119 -4.08 13.30 -9.44
C LEU A 119 -3.23 12.02 -9.41
N TYR A 120 -2.81 11.52 -10.55
CA TYR A 120 -2.03 10.28 -10.63
C TYR A 120 -0.68 10.38 -9.90
N ARG A 121 0.02 11.49 -10.07
CA ARG A 121 1.32 11.70 -9.40
C ARG A 121 1.17 11.80 -7.90
N ASP A 122 0.15 12.51 -7.44
CA ASP A 122 -0.13 12.66 -6.01
C ASP A 122 -0.61 11.35 -5.39
N LEU A 123 -1.40 10.56 -6.12
CA LEU A 123 -1.81 9.22 -5.72
C LEU A 123 -0.58 8.33 -5.45
N ILE A 124 0.29 8.17 -6.42
CA ILE A 124 1.48 7.29 -6.31
C ILE A 124 2.43 7.79 -5.20
N ARG A 125 2.64 9.09 -5.11
CA ARG A 125 3.44 9.71 -4.05
C ARG A 125 2.85 9.44 -2.66
N ASN A 126 1.53 9.59 -2.51
CA ASN A 126 0.85 9.37 -1.24
C ASN A 126 0.89 7.90 -0.82
N MET A 127 0.77 6.96 -1.76
CA MET A 127 0.95 5.54 -1.49
C MET A 127 2.35 5.25 -0.92
N ALA A 128 3.39 5.78 -1.55
CA ALA A 128 4.77 5.63 -1.07
C ALA A 128 4.97 6.23 0.33
N LYS A 129 4.41 7.42 0.58
CA LYS A 129 4.48 8.08 1.90
C LYS A 129 3.72 7.30 2.97
N SER A 130 2.56 6.75 2.64
CA SER A 130 1.78 5.91 3.56
C SER A 130 2.57 4.66 3.98
N LEU A 131 3.19 3.97 3.01
CA LEU A 131 4.08 2.85 3.27
C LEU A 131 5.24 3.24 4.16
N ALA A 132 6.01 4.25 3.77
CA ALA A 132 7.19 4.69 4.53
C ALA A 132 6.84 5.19 5.94
N GLY A 133 5.68 5.80 6.12
CA GLY A 133 5.23 6.30 7.42
C GLY A 133 4.76 5.20 8.39
N CYS A 134 4.34 4.05 7.88
CA CYS A 134 3.94 2.88 8.68
C CYS A 134 5.12 1.96 9.00
N LEU A 135 6.03 1.82 8.09
CA LEU A 135 7.22 0.97 8.20
C LEU A 135 8.36 1.66 8.94
#